data_565686bc4218c1f53e93554e5a6651c0
#
_entry.id   565686bc4218c1f53e93554e5a6651c0
#
_cell.length_a   1.000
_cell.length_b   1.000
_cell.length_c   1.000
_cell.angle_alpha   90.00
_cell.angle_beta   90.00
_cell.angle_gamma   90.00
#
_symmetry.space_group_name_H-M   'P 1'
#
loop_
_entity.id
_entity.type
_entity.pdbx_description
1 polymer ?
#
loop_
_entity_poly.entity_id
_entity_poly.type
_entity_poly.pdbx_seq_one_letter_code
_entity_poly.pdbx_strand_id
1 'polypeptide(L)'
;PDYLDTDDDGDGVNTIDENPDPNTDGSVTDAQDTDNDGIPDYLDTDETVTIYNEFTPNGDGDNDTFYIEFIERYPNNNLEIYNRWGNLVYSKKGYDNTFKGVSNGRLNIDENSKLPVGTYFYVLDLGESGKEPLKGWLYINR
;
A
#
# COMPACT_ATOMS: atom_id res chain seq x y z
N PRO A 1 6.78 27.53 16.03
CA PRO A 1 8.08 26.84 16.10
C PRO A 1 7.85 25.33 16.11
N ASP A 2 8.61 24.61 15.35
CA ASP A 2 8.50 23.18 15.11
C ASP A 2 8.39 22.32 16.38
N TYR A 3 9.02 22.74 17.47
CA TYR A 3 8.95 22.03 18.75
C TYR A 3 7.57 22.10 19.45
N LEU A 4 6.62 22.83 18.90
CA LEU A 4 5.24 22.92 19.39
C LEU A 4 4.25 22.23 18.45
N ASP A 5 4.71 21.82 17.28
CA ASP A 5 3.95 21.01 16.35
C ASP A 5 4.14 19.53 16.71
N THR A 6 3.09 18.79 16.75
CA THR A 6 3.11 17.35 17.04
C THR A 6 3.10 16.50 15.77
N ASP A 7 3.02 17.17 14.61
CA ASP A 7 2.90 16.59 13.27
C ASP A 7 3.58 17.55 12.31
N ASP A 8 4.91 17.41 12.16
CA ASP A 8 5.78 18.42 11.54
C ASP A 8 5.54 18.58 10.03
N ASP A 9 5.04 17.56 9.35
CA ASP A 9 4.75 17.58 7.91
C ASP A 9 3.24 17.69 7.60
N GLY A 10 2.38 17.42 8.57
CA GLY A 10 0.93 17.56 8.45
C GLY A 10 0.25 16.40 7.74
N ASP A 11 0.87 15.24 7.72
CA ASP A 11 0.34 14.05 7.06
C ASP A 11 -0.73 13.32 7.89
N GLY A 12 -0.82 13.63 9.18
CA GLY A 12 -1.78 13.06 10.13
C GLY A 12 -1.20 11.97 11.04
N VAL A 13 0.09 11.69 10.93
CA VAL A 13 0.87 10.90 11.87
C VAL A 13 1.62 11.88 12.79
N ASN A 14 1.79 11.57 14.07
CA ASN A 14 2.57 12.46 14.91
C ASN A 14 4.06 12.19 14.70
N THR A 15 4.87 13.23 14.66
CA THR A 15 6.33 13.17 14.51
C THR A 15 6.99 12.13 15.44
N ILE A 16 6.50 11.99 16.66
CA ILE A 16 7.04 11.00 17.62
C ILE A 16 6.79 9.55 17.18
N ASP A 17 5.71 9.30 16.43
CA ASP A 17 5.33 7.97 15.96
C ASP A 17 6.09 7.59 14.68
N GLU A 18 6.77 8.54 14.05
CA GLU A 18 7.58 8.41 12.83
C GLU A 18 9.07 8.20 13.11
N ASN A 19 9.40 7.99 14.38
CA ASN A 19 10.73 7.60 14.80
C ASN A 19 11.87 8.54 14.35
N PRO A 20 11.78 9.83 14.70
CA PRO A 20 12.77 10.84 14.27
C PRO A 20 14.16 10.65 14.88
N ASP A 21 14.28 9.89 15.97
CA ASP A 21 15.52 9.62 16.69
C ASP A 21 15.50 8.16 17.19
N PRO A 22 15.75 7.18 16.30
CA PRO A 22 15.67 5.74 16.63
C PRO A 22 16.59 5.30 17.75
N ASN A 23 17.75 5.93 17.89
CA ASN A 23 18.76 5.58 18.89
C ASN A 23 18.66 6.41 20.19
N THR A 24 17.79 7.42 20.22
CA THR A 24 17.55 8.32 21.35
C THR A 24 18.79 9.12 21.81
N ASP A 25 19.66 9.49 20.89
CA ASP A 25 20.85 10.28 21.17
C ASP A 25 20.63 11.81 21.10
N GLY A 26 19.43 12.23 20.73
CA GLY A 26 19.04 13.61 20.56
C GLY A 26 19.38 14.21 19.20
N SER A 27 19.72 13.35 18.22
CA SER A 27 20.02 13.74 16.85
C SER A 27 19.02 13.09 15.88
N VAL A 28 18.57 13.84 14.91
CA VAL A 28 17.69 13.33 13.83
C VAL A 28 18.45 12.84 12.60
N THR A 29 19.77 12.64 12.73
CA THR A 29 20.62 12.21 11.58
C THR A 29 20.41 10.76 11.19
N ASP A 30 19.78 9.98 12.04
CA ASP A 30 19.43 8.58 11.85
C ASP A 30 17.91 8.35 11.83
N ALA A 31 17.16 9.44 11.61
CA ALA A 31 15.71 9.37 11.47
C ALA A 31 15.30 8.33 10.43
N GLN A 32 14.18 7.70 10.68
CA GLN A 32 13.62 6.72 9.76
C GLN A 32 13.25 7.39 8.43
N ASP A 33 13.56 6.72 7.33
CA ASP A 33 13.20 7.11 5.95
C ASP A 33 12.68 5.82 5.30
N THR A 34 11.36 5.71 5.25
CA THR A 34 10.67 4.45 4.94
C THR A 34 10.72 4.10 3.46
N ASP A 35 10.62 5.07 2.58
CA ASP A 35 10.66 4.87 1.13
C ASP A 35 12.05 5.09 0.51
N ASN A 36 13.00 5.59 1.32
CA ASN A 36 14.39 5.86 0.94
C ASN A 36 14.53 6.92 -0.17
N ASP A 37 13.70 7.93 -0.15
CA ASP A 37 13.79 9.05 -1.09
C ASP A 37 14.78 10.14 -0.61
N GLY A 38 15.23 10.06 0.65
CA GLY A 38 16.18 10.98 1.28
C GLY A 38 15.50 12.05 2.12
N ILE A 39 14.19 11.98 2.30
CA ILE A 39 13.41 12.79 3.23
C ILE A 39 13.01 11.88 4.40
N PRO A 40 13.36 12.20 5.64
CA PRO A 40 12.93 11.38 6.78
C PRO A 40 11.41 11.41 6.96
N ASP A 41 10.85 10.30 7.44
CA ASP A 41 9.43 10.08 7.65
C ASP A 41 8.74 11.28 8.34
N TYR A 42 9.32 11.84 9.37
CA TYR A 42 8.73 12.95 10.13
C TYR A 42 8.69 14.31 9.39
N LEU A 43 9.23 14.36 8.18
CA LEU A 43 9.21 15.52 7.28
C LEU A 43 8.62 15.20 5.91
N ASP A 44 8.19 13.95 5.71
CA ASP A 44 7.75 13.46 4.41
C ASP A 44 6.24 13.25 4.36
N THR A 45 5.55 14.16 3.70
CA THR A 45 4.10 14.07 3.46
C THR A 45 3.70 12.94 2.51
N ASP A 46 4.67 12.32 1.83
CA ASP A 46 4.47 11.26 0.82
C ASP A 46 4.74 9.85 1.36
N GLU A 47 4.86 9.70 2.67
CA GLU A 47 5.03 8.43 3.35
C GLU A 47 3.89 7.49 3.10
N THR A 48 3.86 7.00 1.90
CA THR A 48 2.87 6.05 1.48
C THR A 48 3.47 4.66 1.38
N VAL A 49 2.63 3.71 1.10
CA VAL A 49 3.01 2.36 0.80
C VAL A 49 3.81 2.27 -0.49
N THR A 50 4.77 1.36 -0.57
CA THR A 50 5.41 0.99 -1.83
C THR A 50 4.62 -0.13 -2.51
N ILE A 51 4.20 0.11 -3.75
CA ILE A 51 3.36 -0.83 -4.50
C ILE A 51 4.21 -1.52 -5.57
N TYR A 52 4.33 -2.84 -5.44
CA TYR A 52 4.98 -3.69 -6.44
C TYR A 52 3.92 -4.20 -7.42
N ASN A 53 3.84 -3.58 -8.58
CA ASN A 53 2.74 -3.71 -9.53
C ASN A 53 2.83 -4.92 -10.46
N GLU A 54 3.67 -5.87 -10.17
CA GLU A 54 3.77 -7.14 -10.88
C GLU A 54 3.96 -8.29 -9.89
N PHE A 55 3.25 -9.38 -10.10
CA PHE A 55 3.43 -10.59 -9.30
C PHE A 55 3.10 -11.84 -10.11
N THR A 56 3.62 -12.98 -9.64
CA THR A 56 3.58 -14.27 -10.35
C THR A 56 2.95 -15.35 -9.47
N PRO A 57 1.61 -15.40 -9.36
CA PRO A 57 0.93 -16.32 -8.47
C PRO A 57 0.90 -17.75 -9.04
N ASN A 58 2.06 -18.39 -9.09
CA ASN A 58 2.24 -19.75 -9.61
C ASN A 58 2.43 -20.81 -8.50
N GLY A 59 2.53 -20.38 -7.22
CA GLY A 59 2.65 -21.26 -6.08
C GLY A 59 4.07 -21.74 -5.79
N ASP A 60 5.09 -21.09 -6.35
CA ASP A 60 6.50 -21.43 -6.07
C ASP A 60 7.06 -20.82 -4.77
N GLY A 61 6.29 -19.92 -4.14
CA GLY A 61 6.66 -19.23 -2.91
C GLY A 61 7.32 -17.88 -3.13
N ASP A 62 7.65 -17.54 -4.36
CA ASP A 62 8.26 -16.28 -4.72
C ASP A 62 7.28 -15.39 -5.49
N ASN A 63 7.08 -14.16 -5.01
CA ASN A 63 6.24 -13.17 -5.68
C ASN A 63 4.80 -13.65 -6.00
N ASP A 64 4.25 -14.52 -5.17
CA ASP A 64 2.93 -15.14 -5.36
C ASP A 64 1.76 -14.22 -5.01
N THR A 65 2.02 -13.09 -4.34
CA THR A 65 0.98 -12.16 -3.90
C THR A 65 1.21 -10.75 -4.44
N PHE A 66 0.12 -10.00 -4.60
CA PHE A 66 0.22 -8.56 -4.82
C PHE A 66 0.70 -7.90 -3.53
N TYR A 67 1.98 -7.62 -3.48
CA TYR A 67 2.65 -7.10 -2.30
C TYR A 67 2.64 -5.58 -2.28
N ILE A 68 2.16 -5.02 -1.16
CA ILE A 68 2.18 -3.60 -0.86
C ILE A 68 2.96 -3.44 0.45
N GLU A 69 4.15 -2.88 0.36
CA GLU A 69 5.00 -2.65 1.52
C GLU A 69 4.39 -1.58 2.42
N PHE A 70 4.44 -1.78 3.73
CA PHE A 70 3.89 -0.89 4.76
C PHE A 70 2.36 -0.80 4.80
N ILE A 71 1.62 -1.64 4.09
CA ILE A 71 0.15 -1.64 4.13
C ILE A 71 -0.41 -1.91 5.54
N GLU A 72 0.35 -2.58 6.40
CA GLU A 72 0.00 -2.85 7.79
C GLU A 72 -0.15 -1.59 8.64
N ARG A 73 0.41 -0.48 8.23
CA ARG A 73 0.25 0.83 8.88
C ARG A 73 -1.15 1.43 8.64
N TYR A 74 -1.87 0.91 7.67
CA TYR A 74 -3.18 1.40 7.24
C TYR A 74 -4.26 0.32 7.41
N PRO A 75 -4.65 -0.01 8.66
CA PRO A 75 -5.58 -1.12 8.91
C PRO A 75 -7.00 -0.87 8.36
N ASN A 76 -7.34 0.38 8.08
CA ASN A 76 -8.61 0.79 7.49
C ASN A 76 -8.57 0.91 5.97
N ASN A 77 -7.52 0.40 5.33
CA ASN A 77 -7.39 0.44 3.88
C ASN A 77 -8.49 -0.37 3.18
N ASN A 78 -8.74 -0.03 1.92
CA ASN A 78 -9.63 -0.79 1.03
C ASN A 78 -8.96 -0.93 -0.34
N LEU A 79 -8.71 -2.15 -0.76
CA LEU A 79 -8.16 -2.46 -2.08
C LEU A 79 -9.27 -2.96 -3.00
N GLU A 80 -9.32 -2.40 -4.20
CA GLU A 80 -10.18 -2.85 -5.29
C GLU A 80 -9.33 -3.10 -6.54
N ILE A 81 -9.61 -4.20 -7.24
CA ILE A 81 -8.94 -4.56 -8.49
C ILE A 81 -9.98 -4.74 -9.58
N TYR A 82 -9.72 -4.12 -10.71
CA TYR A 82 -10.58 -4.12 -11.88
C TYR A 82 -9.86 -4.75 -13.07
N ASN A 83 -10.62 -5.42 -13.93
CA ASN A 83 -10.08 -5.87 -15.20
C ASN A 83 -9.98 -4.69 -16.19
N ARG A 84 -9.41 -4.95 -17.38
CA ARG A 84 -9.25 -3.92 -18.42
C ARG A 84 -10.55 -3.34 -18.97
N TRP A 85 -11.68 -3.96 -18.69
CA TRP A 85 -13.03 -3.47 -19.05
C TRP A 85 -13.69 -2.67 -17.94
N GLY A 86 -13.00 -2.47 -16.81
CA GLY A 86 -13.52 -1.73 -15.67
C GLY A 86 -14.45 -2.52 -14.75
N ASN A 87 -14.47 -3.84 -14.85
CA ASN A 87 -15.25 -4.70 -13.96
C ASN A 87 -14.45 -5.05 -12.71
N LEU A 88 -15.08 -4.91 -11.54
CA LEU A 88 -14.49 -5.28 -10.26
C LEU A 88 -14.30 -6.81 -10.18
N VAL A 89 -13.05 -7.24 -10.02
CA VAL A 89 -12.68 -8.66 -9.92
C VAL A 89 -12.23 -9.05 -8.52
N TYR A 90 -11.81 -8.09 -7.71
CA TYR A 90 -11.39 -8.33 -6.33
C TYR A 90 -11.60 -7.08 -5.48
N SER A 91 -12.02 -7.29 -4.24
CA SER A 91 -12.14 -6.22 -3.24
C SER A 91 -11.86 -6.77 -1.85
N LYS A 92 -11.10 -6.03 -1.06
CA LYS A 92 -10.85 -6.37 0.35
C LYS A 92 -10.63 -5.12 1.18
N LYS A 93 -11.39 -4.99 2.28
CA LYS A 93 -11.10 -4.06 3.37
C LYS A 93 -10.02 -4.66 4.28
N GLY A 94 -9.08 -3.82 4.69
CA GLY A 94 -7.94 -4.29 5.49
C GLY A 94 -7.06 -5.24 4.67
N TYR A 95 -6.65 -4.83 3.48
CA TYR A 95 -5.77 -5.62 2.65
C TYR A 95 -4.45 -5.89 3.37
N ASP A 96 -3.98 -7.11 3.31
CA ASP A 96 -2.86 -7.65 4.09
C ASP A 96 -1.92 -8.53 3.24
N ASN A 97 -1.73 -8.18 1.97
CA ASN A 97 -0.83 -8.87 1.04
C ASN A 97 -1.21 -10.34 0.75
N THR A 98 -2.51 -10.61 0.70
CA THR A 98 -3.03 -11.98 0.52
C THR A 98 -3.65 -12.25 -0.86
N PHE A 99 -3.70 -11.27 -1.75
CA PHE A 99 -4.25 -11.45 -3.09
C PHE A 99 -3.30 -12.27 -3.97
N LYS A 100 -3.78 -13.41 -4.44
CA LYS A 100 -3.05 -14.38 -5.26
C LYS A 100 -3.61 -14.51 -6.68
N GLY A 101 -4.20 -13.45 -7.21
CA GLY A 101 -4.78 -13.49 -8.55
C GLY A 101 -6.06 -14.33 -8.66
N VAL A 102 -6.81 -14.44 -7.57
CA VAL A 102 -8.10 -15.14 -7.52
C VAL A 102 -9.22 -14.15 -7.32
N SER A 103 -10.25 -14.24 -8.16
CA SER A 103 -11.40 -13.35 -8.10
C SER A 103 -12.26 -13.61 -6.84
N ASN A 104 -12.71 -12.53 -6.20
CA ASN A 104 -13.82 -12.54 -5.25
C ASN A 104 -14.92 -11.56 -5.67
N GLY A 105 -14.87 -11.11 -6.92
CA GLY A 105 -15.79 -10.12 -7.46
C GLY A 105 -17.18 -10.67 -7.76
N ARG A 106 -18.14 -9.76 -7.96
CA ARG A 106 -19.57 -10.07 -8.12
C ARG A 106 -20.00 -10.42 -9.52
N LEU A 107 -19.10 -10.39 -10.51
CA LEU A 107 -19.43 -10.63 -11.91
C LEU A 107 -19.09 -12.06 -12.30
N ASN A 108 -20.09 -12.89 -12.53
CA ASN A 108 -20.16 -14.16 -13.30
C ASN A 108 -18.89 -15.01 -13.46
N ILE A 109 -17.84 -14.68 -12.72
CA ILE A 109 -16.65 -15.47 -12.53
C ILE A 109 -16.89 -16.19 -11.20
N ASP A 110 -16.80 -17.49 -11.17
CA ASP A 110 -16.91 -18.25 -9.93
C ASP A 110 -16.00 -17.63 -8.87
N GLU A 111 -16.53 -17.40 -7.69
CA GLU A 111 -15.69 -17.09 -6.54
C GLU A 111 -14.56 -18.11 -6.49
N ASN A 112 -13.31 -17.65 -6.38
CA ASN A 112 -12.10 -18.46 -6.46
C ASN A 112 -11.62 -18.85 -7.88
N SER A 113 -12.15 -18.25 -8.94
CA SER A 113 -11.56 -18.37 -10.27
C SER A 113 -10.23 -17.63 -10.35
N LYS A 114 -9.20 -18.29 -10.87
CA LYS A 114 -7.93 -17.66 -11.19
C LYS A 114 -8.11 -16.63 -12.30
N LEU A 115 -7.64 -15.41 -12.06
CA LEU A 115 -7.66 -14.36 -13.06
C LEU A 115 -6.64 -14.69 -14.18
N PRO A 116 -6.99 -14.42 -15.45
CA PRO A 116 -6.05 -14.57 -16.55
C PRO A 116 -4.79 -13.72 -16.40
N VAL A 117 -3.68 -14.18 -16.97
CA VAL A 117 -2.48 -13.37 -17.18
C VAL A 117 -2.85 -12.09 -17.95
N GLY A 118 -2.35 -10.97 -17.49
CA GLY A 118 -2.60 -9.69 -18.16
C GLY A 118 -2.56 -8.50 -17.21
N THR A 119 -2.99 -7.37 -17.75
CA THR A 119 -3.00 -6.09 -17.04
C THR A 119 -4.36 -5.86 -16.38
N TYR A 120 -4.30 -5.45 -15.13
CA TYR A 120 -5.43 -5.07 -14.28
C TYR A 120 -5.22 -3.64 -13.80
N PHE A 121 -6.22 -3.11 -13.13
CA PHE A 121 -6.17 -1.78 -12.57
C PHE A 121 -6.53 -1.84 -11.09
N TYR A 122 -5.74 -1.22 -10.22
CA TYR A 122 -6.03 -1.19 -8.79
C TYR A 122 -6.42 0.22 -8.32
N VAL A 123 -7.26 0.25 -7.29
CA VAL A 123 -7.57 1.43 -6.50
C VAL A 123 -7.36 1.07 -5.04
N LEU A 124 -6.43 1.74 -4.39
CA LEU A 124 -6.12 1.56 -2.98
C LEU A 124 -6.47 2.82 -2.20
N ASP A 125 -7.49 2.72 -1.38
CA ASP A 125 -7.83 3.74 -0.39
C ASP A 125 -7.14 3.37 0.93
N LEU A 126 -6.28 4.24 1.44
CA LEU A 126 -5.57 4.00 2.69
C LEU A 126 -6.47 4.16 3.93
N GLY A 127 -7.68 4.68 3.76
CA GLY A 127 -8.65 4.85 4.85
C GLY A 127 -8.40 6.07 5.71
N GLU A 128 -7.56 6.99 5.23
CA GLU A 128 -7.26 8.24 5.90
C GLU A 128 -8.09 9.40 5.35
N SER A 129 -8.54 10.26 6.27
CA SER A 129 -9.36 11.41 5.93
C SER A 129 -8.54 12.44 5.14
N GLY A 130 -9.05 12.81 3.95
CA GLY A 130 -8.43 13.84 3.12
C GLY A 130 -7.37 13.33 2.13
N LYS A 131 -6.95 12.07 2.22
CA LYS A 131 -6.06 11.47 1.22
C LYS A 131 -6.85 10.85 0.08
N GLU A 132 -6.42 11.11 -1.15
CA GLU A 132 -7.01 10.48 -2.34
C GLU A 132 -6.55 9.03 -2.48
N PRO A 133 -7.40 8.13 -3.04
CA PRO A 133 -6.99 6.76 -3.32
C PRO A 133 -5.81 6.70 -4.29
N LEU A 134 -4.89 5.79 -4.03
CA LEU A 134 -3.80 5.45 -4.95
C LEU A 134 -4.35 4.58 -6.08
N LYS A 135 -3.95 4.86 -7.31
CA LYS A 135 -4.42 4.17 -8.52
C LYS A 135 -3.26 3.81 -9.41
N GLY A 136 -3.34 2.67 -10.05
CA GLY A 136 -2.32 2.27 -11.00
C GLY A 136 -2.62 0.94 -11.68
N TRP A 137 -1.67 0.51 -12.48
CA TRP A 137 -1.72 -0.76 -13.20
C TRP A 137 -1.11 -1.88 -12.36
N LEU A 138 -1.71 -3.06 -12.47
CA LEU A 138 -1.23 -4.28 -11.87
C LEU A 138 -1.11 -5.34 -12.96
N TYR A 139 0.04 -5.99 -13.03
CA TYR A 139 0.28 -7.06 -14.00
C TYR A 139 0.34 -8.41 -13.29
N ILE A 140 -0.50 -9.34 -13.74
CA ILE A 140 -0.50 -10.74 -13.30
C ILE A 140 0.22 -11.56 -14.36
N ASN A 141 1.32 -12.17 -13.97
CA ASN A 141 2.08 -13.13 -14.78
C ASN A 141 2.09 -14.49 -14.07
N ARG A 142 2.28 -15.58 -14.80
CA ARG A 142 2.32 -16.93 -14.20
C ARG A 142 3.45 -17.76 -14.78
#